data_2e3a47c54e265c4e6faa681a3ac96d7a
#
_entry.id   2e3a47c54e265c4e6faa681a3ac96d7a
#
_cell.length_a   1.000
_cell.length_b   1.000
_cell.length_c   1.000
_cell.angle_alpha   90.00
_cell.angle_beta   90.00
_cell.angle_gamma   90.00
#
_symmetry.space_group_name_H-M   'P 1'
#
loop_
_entity.id
_entity.type
_entity.pdbx_description
1 polymer ?
#
loop_
_entity_poly.entity_id
_entity_poly.type
_entity_poly.pdbx_seq_one_letter_code
_entity_poly.pdbx_strand_id
1 'polypeptide(L)'
;MDLKGLSPAQSAKLELKHPATFEVIPDAYLMVFGSDSKQYRAVMTEAAREPADKTADAETVYTKATERLAKLVAEIHGLKEDGKDIADPVKLLTNYPWIRDQVDVFVMRRVNFLQKA
;
A
#
# COMPACT_ATOMS: atom_id res chain seq x y z
N MET A 1 -7.13 -17.02 26.63
CA MET A 1 -6.34 -16.10 25.78
C MET A 1 -7.14 -14.83 25.52
N ASP A 2 -6.53 -13.69 25.82
CA ASP A 2 -7.18 -12.40 25.54
C ASP A 2 -6.77 -11.94 24.13
N LEU A 3 -7.75 -11.78 23.25
CA LEU A 3 -7.51 -11.40 21.86
C LEU A 3 -7.38 -9.90 21.64
N LYS A 4 -7.60 -9.07 22.66
CA LYS A 4 -7.57 -7.62 22.52
C LYS A 4 -6.24 -7.09 21.96
N GLY A 5 -5.11 -7.66 22.41
CA GLY A 5 -3.78 -7.29 21.92
C GLY A 5 -3.48 -7.80 20.51
N LEU A 6 -4.34 -8.65 19.94
CA LEU A 6 -4.20 -9.21 18.59
C LEU A 6 -5.21 -8.61 17.61
N SER A 7 -5.94 -7.58 18.03
CA SER A 7 -6.88 -6.87 17.16
C SER A 7 -6.09 -6.00 16.18
N PRO A 8 -6.25 -6.19 14.85
CA PRO A 8 -5.47 -5.44 13.88
C PRO A 8 -5.90 -3.97 13.79
N ALA A 9 -4.92 -3.09 13.71
CA ALA A 9 -5.18 -1.69 13.36
C ALA A 9 -5.62 -1.61 11.90
N GLN A 10 -6.43 -0.60 11.56
CA GLN A 10 -6.89 -0.40 10.19
C GLN A 10 -5.73 0.02 9.28
N SER A 11 -4.85 0.86 9.77
CA SER A 11 -3.67 1.33 9.03
C SER A 11 -2.42 1.30 9.90
N ALA A 12 -1.26 1.33 9.27
CA ALA A 12 0.02 1.38 9.94
C ALA A 12 1.03 2.16 9.12
N LYS A 13 2.10 2.59 9.78
CA LYS A 13 3.19 3.35 9.17
C LYS A 13 4.15 2.42 8.47
N LEU A 14 4.31 2.62 7.16
CA LEU A 14 5.33 1.95 6.35
C LEU A 14 6.52 2.90 6.18
N GLU A 15 7.63 2.60 6.85
CA GLU A 15 8.88 3.33 6.64
C GLU A 15 9.53 2.81 5.35
N LEU A 16 9.72 3.71 4.38
CA LEU A 16 10.28 3.34 3.09
C LEU A 16 11.78 3.09 3.19
N LYS A 17 12.23 2.06 2.48
CA LYS A 17 13.65 1.69 2.41
C LYS A 17 14.20 2.02 1.03
N HIS A 18 15.43 2.52 1.01
CA HIS A 18 16.12 2.86 -0.21
C HIS A 18 16.29 1.61 -1.10
N PRO A 19 15.98 1.69 -2.40
CA PRO A 19 15.98 0.50 -3.27
C PRO A 19 17.35 -0.13 -3.49
N ALA A 20 18.43 0.63 -3.27
CA ALA A 20 19.78 0.13 -3.46
C ALA A 20 20.47 -0.29 -2.16
N THR A 21 20.27 0.46 -1.07
CA THR A 21 20.95 0.21 0.21
C THR A 21 20.10 -0.54 1.23
N PHE A 22 18.79 -0.58 1.03
CA PHE A 22 17.79 -1.16 1.95
C PHE A 22 17.75 -0.48 3.32
N GLU A 23 18.35 0.69 3.45
CA GLU A 23 18.28 1.50 4.65
C GLU A 23 17.00 2.32 4.66
N VAL A 24 16.45 2.55 5.85
CA VAL A 24 15.27 3.39 6.02
C VAL A 24 15.59 4.80 5.55
N ILE A 25 14.73 5.35 4.69
CA ILE A 25 14.85 6.74 4.24
C ILE A 25 14.29 7.64 5.35
N PRO A 26 15.10 8.56 5.91
CA PRO A 26 14.62 9.40 7.01
C PRO A 26 13.40 10.24 6.60
N ASP A 27 12.41 10.29 7.48
CA ASP A 27 11.22 11.13 7.34
C ASP A 27 10.33 10.81 6.12
N ALA A 28 10.59 9.70 5.43
CA ALA A 28 9.79 9.25 4.29
C ALA A 28 8.98 8.02 4.67
N TYR A 29 7.66 8.15 4.72
CA TYR A 29 6.78 7.03 5.06
C TYR A 29 5.40 7.17 4.46
N LEU A 30 4.70 6.07 4.41
CA LEU A 30 3.31 6.01 3.99
C LEU A 30 2.45 5.47 5.15
N MET A 31 1.23 6.00 5.28
CA MET A 31 0.21 5.32 6.10
C MET A 31 -0.57 4.41 5.16
N VAL A 32 -0.63 3.13 5.48
CA VAL A 32 -1.17 2.10 4.58
C VAL A 32 -2.21 1.25 5.32
N PHE A 33 -3.35 1.00 4.66
CA PHE A 33 -4.39 0.12 5.19
C PHE A 33 -3.98 -1.35 5.00
N GLY A 34 -4.20 -2.16 6.03
CA GLY A 34 -3.83 -3.58 6.00
C GLY A 34 -4.88 -4.50 5.39
N SER A 35 -4.49 -5.75 5.17
CA SER A 35 -5.38 -6.77 4.58
C SER A 35 -6.60 -7.11 5.44
N ASP A 36 -6.58 -6.79 6.73
CA ASP A 36 -7.71 -7.00 7.63
C ASP A 36 -8.58 -5.73 7.82
N SER A 37 -8.29 -4.66 7.10
CA SER A 37 -9.02 -3.40 7.20
C SER A 37 -10.32 -3.39 6.41
N LYS A 38 -11.22 -2.49 6.79
CA LYS A 38 -12.47 -2.26 6.04
C LYS A 38 -12.17 -1.74 4.63
N GLN A 39 -11.14 -0.92 4.50
CA GLN A 39 -10.71 -0.35 3.22
C GLN A 39 -10.26 -1.45 2.26
N TYR A 40 -9.47 -2.41 2.75
CA TYR A 40 -9.03 -3.54 1.94
C TYR A 40 -10.24 -4.36 1.45
N ARG A 41 -11.19 -4.65 2.34
CA ARG A 41 -12.40 -5.39 1.97
C ARG A 41 -13.22 -4.64 0.93
N ALA A 42 -13.33 -3.32 1.05
CA ALA A 42 -14.05 -2.50 0.08
C ALA A 42 -13.39 -2.56 -1.29
N VAL A 43 -12.05 -2.47 -1.35
CA VAL A 43 -11.29 -2.57 -2.59
C VAL A 43 -11.47 -3.94 -3.25
N MET A 44 -11.39 -5.00 -2.46
CA MET A 44 -11.56 -6.37 -2.99
C MET A 44 -12.99 -6.65 -3.44
N THR A 45 -13.98 -6.13 -2.71
CA THR A 45 -15.40 -6.26 -3.08
C THR A 45 -15.68 -5.57 -4.40
N GLU A 46 -15.17 -4.35 -4.58
CA GLU A 46 -15.30 -3.62 -5.83
C GLU A 46 -14.62 -4.34 -6.98
N ALA A 47 -13.41 -4.87 -6.76
CA ALA A 47 -12.69 -5.64 -7.76
C ALA A 47 -13.45 -6.89 -8.20
N ALA A 48 -14.12 -7.55 -7.28
CA ALA A 48 -14.91 -8.77 -7.57
C ALA A 48 -16.15 -8.46 -8.40
N ARG A 49 -16.64 -7.22 -8.40
CA ARG A 49 -17.79 -6.79 -9.21
C ARG A 49 -17.42 -6.40 -10.62
N GLU A 50 -16.15 -6.19 -10.89
CA GLU A 50 -15.70 -5.84 -12.24
C GLU A 50 -15.85 -7.06 -13.17
N PRO A 51 -16.37 -6.87 -14.41
CA PRO A 51 -16.44 -7.96 -15.35
C PRO A 51 -15.05 -8.49 -15.68
N ALA A 52 -14.91 -9.82 -15.77
CA ALA A 52 -13.66 -10.41 -16.20
C ALA A 52 -13.37 -10.02 -17.64
N ASP A 53 -12.30 -9.29 -17.86
CA ASP A 53 -11.83 -8.94 -19.21
C ASP A 53 -10.81 -9.98 -19.67
N LYS A 54 -11.27 -10.93 -20.46
CA LYS A 54 -10.43 -12.02 -20.96
C LYS A 54 -9.44 -11.53 -22.04
N THR A 55 -9.62 -10.30 -22.53
CA THR A 55 -8.76 -9.71 -23.56
C THR A 55 -7.72 -8.77 -22.97
N ALA A 56 -7.74 -8.52 -21.63
CA ALA A 56 -6.80 -7.65 -20.97
C ALA A 56 -5.38 -8.18 -21.11
N ASP A 57 -4.46 -7.31 -21.57
CA ASP A 57 -3.05 -7.63 -21.64
C ASP A 57 -2.38 -7.51 -20.25
N ALA A 58 -1.12 -7.94 -20.16
CA ALA A 58 -0.37 -7.91 -18.91
C ALA A 58 -0.21 -6.50 -18.36
N GLU A 59 -0.06 -5.50 -19.23
CA GLU A 59 0.07 -4.10 -18.81
C GLU A 59 -1.22 -3.57 -18.18
N THR A 60 -2.37 -3.89 -18.76
CA THR A 60 -3.67 -3.50 -18.21
C THR A 60 -3.90 -4.15 -16.84
N VAL A 61 -3.57 -5.43 -16.71
CA VAL A 61 -3.68 -6.15 -15.43
C VAL A 61 -2.78 -5.51 -14.37
N TYR A 62 -1.55 -5.18 -14.72
CA TYR A 62 -0.60 -4.52 -13.84
C TYR A 62 -1.09 -3.15 -13.40
N THR A 63 -1.61 -2.35 -14.34
CA THR A 63 -2.13 -1.01 -14.05
C THR A 63 -3.30 -1.06 -13.08
N LYS A 64 -4.25 -1.97 -13.31
CA LYS A 64 -5.40 -2.15 -12.40
C LYS A 64 -4.97 -2.60 -11.01
N ALA A 65 -4.01 -3.52 -10.92
CA ALA A 65 -3.49 -3.96 -9.65
C ALA A 65 -2.80 -2.81 -8.89
N THR A 66 -2.07 -1.96 -9.61
CA THR A 66 -1.43 -0.77 -9.02
C THR A 66 -2.47 0.22 -8.51
N GLU A 67 -3.54 0.46 -9.25
CA GLU A 67 -4.64 1.34 -8.84
C GLU A 67 -5.33 0.83 -7.57
N ARG A 68 -5.56 -0.48 -7.47
CA ARG A 68 -6.13 -1.09 -6.27
C ARG A 68 -5.21 -0.92 -5.06
N LEU A 69 -3.92 -1.15 -5.26
CA LEU A 69 -2.93 -1.00 -4.21
C LEU A 69 -2.83 0.46 -3.74
N ALA A 70 -2.92 1.41 -4.68
CA ALA A 70 -2.90 2.84 -4.37
C ALA A 70 -4.08 3.26 -3.49
N LYS A 71 -5.23 2.62 -3.61
CA LYS A 71 -6.40 2.88 -2.75
C LYS A 71 -6.14 2.53 -1.29
N LEU A 72 -5.13 1.72 -1.02
CA LEU A 72 -4.74 1.34 0.34
C LEU A 72 -3.73 2.30 0.96
N VAL A 73 -3.20 3.24 0.19
CA VAL A 73 -2.30 4.28 0.70
C VAL A 73 -3.16 5.43 1.21
N ALA A 74 -3.17 5.62 2.54
CA ALA A 74 -3.97 6.66 3.18
C ALA A 74 -3.27 8.01 3.18
N GLU A 75 -1.94 8.03 3.39
CA GLU A 75 -1.15 9.25 3.50
C GLU A 75 0.24 9.03 2.93
N ILE A 76 0.81 10.07 2.36
CA ILE A 76 2.17 10.10 1.84
C ILE A 76 2.95 11.22 2.56
N HIS A 77 4.09 10.89 3.15
CA HIS A 77 4.90 11.84 3.91
C HIS A 77 6.36 11.79 3.48
N GLY A 78 6.95 12.96 3.30
CA GLY A 78 8.39 13.10 3.10
C GLY A 78 8.90 12.73 1.72
N LEU A 79 8.02 12.60 0.73
CA LEU A 79 8.40 12.28 -0.64
C LEU A 79 8.16 13.48 -1.55
N LYS A 80 9.20 13.85 -2.29
CA LYS A 80 9.14 14.98 -3.21
C LYS A 80 9.63 14.58 -4.59
N GLU A 81 9.08 15.26 -5.59
CA GLU A 81 9.54 15.20 -6.98
C GLU A 81 9.65 16.63 -7.50
N ASP A 82 10.83 16.98 -7.99
CA ASP A 82 11.13 18.33 -8.46
C ASP A 82 10.78 19.43 -7.43
N GLY A 83 11.07 19.14 -6.15
CA GLY A 83 10.84 20.08 -5.05
C GLY A 83 9.41 20.18 -4.54
N LYS A 84 8.48 19.42 -5.13
CA LYS A 84 7.06 19.42 -4.75
C LYS A 84 6.69 18.12 -4.06
N ASP A 85 5.84 18.21 -3.04
CA ASP A 85 5.33 17.04 -2.35
C ASP A 85 4.48 16.17 -3.29
N ILE A 86 4.72 14.87 -3.25
CA ILE A 86 3.91 13.89 -3.99
C ILE A 86 2.67 13.59 -3.15
N ALA A 87 1.48 13.83 -3.72
CA ALA A 87 0.21 13.60 -3.03
C ALA A 87 -0.67 12.54 -3.67
N ASP A 88 -0.38 12.13 -4.91
CA ASP A 88 -1.19 11.17 -5.66
C ASP A 88 -0.62 9.75 -5.52
N PRO A 89 -1.31 8.84 -4.79
CA PRO A 89 -0.83 7.47 -4.61
C PRO A 89 -0.67 6.68 -5.91
N VAL A 90 -1.58 6.84 -6.87
CA VAL A 90 -1.50 6.13 -8.15
C VAL A 90 -0.23 6.52 -8.90
N LYS A 91 0.04 7.81 -8.95
CA LYS A 91 1.24 8.34 -9.61
C LYS A 91 2.52 7.87 -8.92
N LEU A 92 2.52 7.89 -7.58
CA LEU A 92 3.65 7.43 -6.79
C LEU A 92 3.99 5.97 -7.10
N LEU A 93 3.01 5.08 -7.02
CA LEU A 93 3.23 3.65 -7.20
C LEU A 93 3.54 3.30 -8.66
N THR A 94 2.98 4.05 -9.61
CA THR A 94 3.24 3.83 -11.03
C THR A 94 4.66 4.25 -11.41
N ASN A 95 5.10 5.41 -10.94
CA ASN A 95 6.41 5.96 -11.31
C ASN A 95 7.56 5.36 -10.51
N TYR A 96 7.28 4.79 -9.34
CA TYR A 96 8.30 4.22 -8.44
C TYR A 96 7.94 2.78 -8.07
N PRO A 97 8.18 1.81 -8.96
CA PRO A 97 7.82 0.40 -8.71
C PRO A 97 8.43 -0.19 -7.44
N TRP A 98 9.58 0.30 -7.01
CA TRP A 98 10.22 -0.17 -5.77
C TRP A 98 9.39 0.22 -4.52
N ILE A 99 8.67 1.34 -4.56
CA ILE A 99 7.73 1.72 -3.50
C ILE A 99 6.49 0.83 -3.56
N ARG A 100 5.98 0.59 -4.77
CA ARG A 100 4.84 -0.30 -5.00
C ARG A 100 5.09 -1.68 -4.38
N ASP A 101 6.27 -2.23 -4.60
CA ASP A 101 6.62 -3.55 -4.08
C ASP A 101 6.66 -3.56 -2.54
N GLN A 102 7.16 -2.50 -1.92
CA GLN A 102 7.16 -2.38 -0.46
C GLN A 102 5.76 -2.29 0.11
N VAL A 103 4.87 -1.54 -0.54
CA VAL A 103 3.47 -1.44 -0.14
C VAL A 103 2.78 -2.81 -0.23
N ASP A 104 2.98 -3.52 -1.34
CA ASP A 104 2.35 -4.81 -1.57
C ASP A 104 2.73 -5.83 -0.48
N VAL A 105 4.00 -5.96 -0.18
CA VAL A 105 4.48 -6.85 0.88
C VAL A 105 3.96 -6.41 2.25
N PHE A 106 3.98 -5.11 2.53
CA PHE A 106 3.57 -4.56 3.82
C PHE A 106 2.10 -4.82 4.13
N VAL A 107 1.22 -4.62 3.14
CA VAL A 107 -0.23 -4.81 3.28
C VAL A 107 -0.56 -6.24 3.71
N MET A 108 0.14 -7.23 3.17
CA MET A 108 -0.16 -8.64 3.40
C MET A 108 0.43 -9.19 4.70
N ARG A 109 1.27 -8.43 5.39
CA ARG A 109 1.89 -8.89 6.64
C ARG A 109 1.13 -8.37 7.85
N ARG A 110 0.29 -9.22 8.42
CA ARG A 110 -0.56 -8.87 9.57
C ARG A 110 0.20 -8.31 10.76
N VAL A 111 1.43 -8.78 10.99
CA VAL A 111 2.24 -8.30 12.12
C VAL A 111 2.45 -6.78 12.07
N ASN A 112 2.45 -6.17 10.89
CA ASN A 112 2.63 -4.73 10.73
C ASN A 112 1.46 -3.92 11.32
N PHE A 113 0.30 -4.56 11.50
CA PHE A 113 -0.95 -3.92 11.93
C PHE A 113 -1.38 -4.35 13.33
N LEU A 114 -0.62 -5.20 13.99
CA LEU A 114 -0.91 -5.62 15.35
C LEU A 114 -0.36 -4.60 16.33
N GLN A 115 -1.13 -4.34 17.39
CA GLN A 115 -0.65 -3.48 18.46
C GLN A 115 0.51 -4.17 19.18
N LYS A 116 1.61 -3.46 19.30
CA LYS A 116 2.70 -3.94 20.13
C LYS A 116 2.32 -3.79 21.61
N ALA A 117 2.38 -4.87 22.31
CA ALA A 117 2.13 -4.87 23.75
C ALA A 117 3.16 -4.03 24.51
#